data_aa4b19b3e69104d9b762aa1e308a81ae
#
_entry.id   aa4b19b3e69104d9b762aa1e308a81ae
#
_cell.length_a   1.000
_cell.length_b   1.000
_cell.length_c   1.000
_cell.angle_alpha   90.00
_cell.angle_beta   90.00
_cell.angle_gamma   90.00
#
_symmetry.space_group_name_H-M   'P 1'
#
loop_
_entity.id
_entity.type
_entity.pdbx_description
1 polymer ?
#
loop_
_entity_poly.entity_id
_entity_poly.type
_entity_poly.pdbx_seq_one_letter_code
_entity_poly.pdbx_strand_id
1 'polypeptide(L)'
;MNPPRFHRRRSCFLLATAFLAGIAQAQDQPSPDHPFVFAREIWRSPVTAAALRDDSTFTRLPDRVEIVSQPVGADDAGDHFVQRIRGWIEAPRTGSYRFSIASDDDGVLFISPSSDPDERVLVAEVAGFTGPGEFDRQKAQTSRPLILIKGQRYYLEARHRDQDGLDHLSIAWRGPGMPSGGVVPIGMTVDPEFTLEVWEGVARGAPSSLEVFATPPDRVERLFAMGSASVGVNVATRLRGRFVPPQDGEYRFLVTADDLAELRILDPDATDGVRKLAELTGWTAPNGWDERSEQISSPLRLKAGVPVLLEAIHWQGSGPGHIGVGVLGPEGLDHRPIKSTPKPAKAMESGTR
;
A
#
# COMPACT_ATOMS: atom_id res chain seq x y z
N MET A 1 -11.55 50.40 -43.65
CA MET A 1 -10.98 50.38 -42.31
C MET A 1 -11.76 49.36 -41.47
N ASN A 2 -11.21 48.19 -41.29
CA ASN A 2 -11.79 47.16 -40.43
C ASN A 2 -10.97 47.06 -39.13
N PRO A 3 -11.59 46.96 -37.95
CA PRO A 3 -10.87 46.80 -36.70
C PRO A 3 -10.40 45.35 -36.50
N PRO A 4 -9.32 45.12 -35.74
CA PRO A 4 -8.77 43.79 -35.56
C PRO A 4 -9.60 42.92 -34.58
N ARG A 5 -9.79 41.66 -34.94
CA ARG A 5 -10.41 40.67 -34.10
C ARG A 5 -9.41 40.18 -33.05
N PHE A 6 -9.73 40.36 -31.79
CA PHE A 6 -9.05 39.70 -30.66
C PHE A 6 -9.46 38.22 -30.59
N HIS A 7 -8.52 37.32 -30.88
CA HIS A 7 -8.59 35.94 -30.49
C HIS A 7 -7.56 35.72 -29.38
N ARG A 8 -8.01 35.61 -28.16
CA ARG A 8 -7.30 34.90 -27.09
C ARG A 8 -8.24 34.68 -25.90
N ARG A 9 -8.49 33.42 -25.59
CA ARG A 9 -8.67 32.77 -24.29
C ARG A 9 -9.51 31.50 -24.43
N ARG A 10 -8.88 30.37 -24.82
CA ARG A 10 -9.46 29.02 -24.70
C ARG A 10 -8.36 27.99 -24.53
N SER A 11 -7.44 28.10 -23.58
CA SER A 11 -6.42 27.06 -23.40
C SER A 11 -6.26 26.52 -21.96
N CYS A 12 -6.79 27.20 -20.95
CA CYS A 12 -6.59 26.74 -19.55
C CYS A 12 -7.61 25.72 -19.03
N PHE A 13 -8.79 25.59 -19.65
CA PHE A 13 -9.84 24.70 -19.14
C PHE A 13 -9.67 23.22 -19.49
N LEU A 14 -8.86 22.88 -20.49
CA LEU A 14 -8.66 21.50 -20.96
C LEU A 14 -7.74 20.68 -20.06
N LEU A 15 -6.81 21.30 -19.35
CA LEU A 15 -5.85 20.58 -18.48
C LEU A 15 -6.48 20.06 -17.18
N ALA A 16 -7.39 20.82 -16.58
CA ALA A 16 -8.08 20.37 -15.36
C ALA A 16 -9.09 19.25 -15.62
N THR A 17 -9.80 19.31 -16.77
CA THR A 17 -10.76 18.28 -17.16
C THR A 17 -10.09 16.96 -17.57
N ALA A 18 -8.92 17.01 -18.21
CA ALA A 18 -8.16 15.80 -18.55
C ALA A 18 -7.62 15.07 -17.30
N PHE A 19 -7.27 15.80 -16.23
CA PHE A 19 -6.83 15.23 -14.96
C PHE A 19 -7.96 14.46 -14.26
N LEU A 20 -9.17 15.04 -14.19
CA LEU A 20 -10.33 14.39 -13.59
C LEU A 20 -10.82 13.18 -14.41
N ALA A 21 -10.75 13.25 -15.74
CA ALA A 21 -11.10 12.12 -16.60
C ALA A 21 -10.10 10.96 -16.48
N GLY A 22 -8.80 11.23 -16.32
CA GLY A 22 -7.79 10.20 -16.12
C GLY A 22 -7.89 9.49 -14.77
N ILE A 23 -8.34 10.17 -13.72
CA ILE A 23 -8.60 9.55 -12.41
C ILE A 23 -9.91 8.72 -12.45
N ALA A 24 -10.95 9.20 -13.10
CA ALA A 24 -12.22 8.48 -13.24
C ALA A 24 -12.05 7.15 -14.04
N GLN A 25 -11.28 7.15 -15.11
CA GLN A 25 -11.02 5.92 -15.90
C GLN A 25 -10.12 4.91 -15.18
N ALA A 26 -9.29 5.34 -14.23
CA ALA A 26 -8.48 4.44 -13.41
C ALA A 26 -9.29 3.76 -12.27
N GLN A 27 -10.48 4.24 -11.96
CA GLN A 27 -11.38 3.65 -10.96
C GLN A 27 -12.22 2.49 -11.51
N ASP A 28 -12.29 2.30 -12.85
CA ASP A 28 -13.14 1.31 -13.52
C ASP A 28 -12.44 -0.02 -13.85
N GLN A 29 -11.21 -0.26 -13.35
CA GLN A 29 -10.68 -1.62 -13.34
C GLN A 29 -11.23 -2.32 -12.11
N PRO A 30 -12.07 -3.35 -12.27
CA PRO A 30 -12.58 -4.08 -11.12
C PRO A 30 -11.40 -4.63 -10.32
N SER A 31 -11.27 -4.16 -9.08
CA SER A 31 -10.49 -4.85 -8.07
C SER A 31 -11.05 -6.29 -8.02
N PRO A 32 -10.22 -7.35 -8.04
CA PRO A 32 -10.75 -8.69 -7.92
C PRO A 32 -11.54 -8.75 -6.60
N ASP A 33 -12.87 -8.86 -6.72
CA ASP A 33 -13.77 -9.03 -5.58
C ASP A 33 -13.57 -10.43 -5.01
N HIS A 34 -12.55 -10.59 -4.15
CA HIS A 34 -12.31 -11.84 -3.43
C HIS A 34 -12.68 -11.65 -1.96
N PRO A 35 -13.84 -12.14 -1.53
CA PRO A 35 -14.18 -12.12 -0.14
C PRO A 35 -13.31 -13.15 0.59
N PHE A 36 -12.40 -12.66 1.38
CA PHE A 36 -11.77 -13.50 2.39
C PHE A 36 -12.78 -13.67 3.53
N VAL A 37 -13.11 -14.91 3.83
CA VAL A 37 -14.00 -15.26 4.94
C VAL A 37 -13.28 -16.30 5.79
N PHE A 38 -13.10 -15.99 7.06
CA PHE A 38 -12.44 -16.86 8.02
C PHE A 38 -13.36 -17.16 9.19
N ALA A 39 -13.30 -18.38 9.68
CA ALA A 39 -13.86 -18.73 10.96
C ALA A 39 -12.79 -18.54 12.04
N ARG A 40 -13.11 -17.72 13.06
CA ARG A 40 -12.33 -17.58 14.28
C ARG A 40 -13.02 -18.35 15.39
N GLU A 41 -12.33 -19.35 15.91
CA GLU A 41 -12.80 -20.26 16.95
C GLU A 41 -11.94 -20.06 18.19
N ILE A 42 -12.56 -19.94 19.36
CA ILE A 42 -11.90 -19.64 20.65
C ILE A 42 -12.25 -20.72 21.66
N TRP A 43 -11.24 -21.21 22.35
CA TRP A 43 -11.36 -22.15 23.47
C TRP A 43 -10.72 -21.54 24.71
N ARG A 44 -11.47 -21.41 25.78
CA ARG A 44 -10.96 -21.01 27.10
C ARG A 44 -10.40 -22.22 27.81
N SER A 45 -9.14 -22.51 27.57
CA SER A 45 -8.44 -23.64 28.16
C SER A 45 -6.94 -23.39 28.11
N PRO A 46 -6.22 -23.50 29.21
CA PRO A 46 -4.78 -23.39 29.18
C PRO A 46 -4.19 -24.55 28.39
N VAL A 47 -3.38 -24.22 27.38
CA VAL A 47 -2.62 -25.19 26.59
C VAL A 47 -1.15 -24.79 26.51
N THR A 48 -0.31 -25.75 26.22
CA THR A 48 1.12 -25.47 25.99
C THR A 48 1.35 -24.99 24.55
N ALA A 49 2.45 -24.28 24.29
CA ALA A 49 2.84 -23.90 22.93
C ALA A 49 2.93 -25.10 21.97
N ALA A 50 3.37 -26.27 22.46
CA ALA A 50 3.43 -27.50 21.65
C ALA A 50 2.05 -27.98 21.20
N ALA A 51 1.02 -27.76 22.00
CA ALA A 51 -0.36 -28.13 21.69
C ALA A 51 -0.95 -27.36 20.50
N LEU A 52 -0.37 -26.24 20.12
CA LEU A 52 -0.78 -25.53 18.89
C LEU A 52 -0.51 -26.33 17.61
N ARG A 53 0.43 -27.28 17.64
CA ARG A 53 0.71 -28.16 16.51
C ARG A 53 -0.10 -29.45 16.51
N ASP A 54 -0.80 -29.74 17.62
CA ASP A 54 -1.60 -30.95 17.79
C ASP A 54 -3.06 -30.68 17.44
N ASP A 55 -3.58 -31.41 16.46
CA ASP A 55 -4.98 -31.28 16.03
C ASP A 55 -5.96 -31.71 17.13
N SER A 56 -5.56 -32.60 18.02
CA SER A 56 -6.42 -33.09 19.13
C SER A 56 -6.84 -31.94 20.06
N THR A 57 -6.05 -30.88 20.17
CA THR A 57 -6.38 -29.65 20.93
C THR A 57 -7.67 -29.01 20.41
N PHE A 58 -7.97 -29.11 19.12
CA PHE A 58 -9.06 -28.43 18.43
C PHE A 58 -10.24 -29.35 18.09
N THR A 59 -10.32 -30.54 18.68
CA THR A 59 -11.42 -31.50 18.47
C THR A 59 -12.65 -31.21 19.33
N ARG A 60 -12.47 -30.56 20.48
CA ARG A 60 -13.57 -30.08 21.32
C ARG A 60 -14.29 -28.92 20.62
N LEU A 61 -15.61 -28.83 20.84
CA LEU A 61 -16.37 -27.67 20.38
C LEU A 61 -15.79 -26.39 20.96
N PRO A 62 -15.61 -25.32 20.16
CA PRO A 62 -15.13 -24.04 20.64
C PRO A 62 -16.16 -23.38 21.56
N ASP A 63 -15.69 -22.58 22.52
CA ASP A 63 -16.55 -21.82 23.41
C ASP A 63 -17.18 -20.61 22.66
N ARG A 64 -16.53 -20.14 21.60
CA ARG A 64 -17.01 -19.06 20.74
C ARG A 64 -16.57 -19.27 19.30
N VAL A 65 -17.46 -18.94 18.35
CA VAL A 65 -17.17 -18.94 16.90
C VAL A 65 -17.60 -17.60 16.33
N GLU A 66 -16.73 -17.02 15.51
CA GLU A 66 -16.99 -15.77 14.80
C GLU A 66 -16.60 -15.89 13.33
N ILE A 67 -17.29 -15.16 12.48
CA ILE A 67 -16.91 -15.00 11.08
C ILE A 67 -16.23 -13.65 10.92
N VAL A 68 -15.00 -13.67 10.44
CA VAL A 68 -14.17 -12.48 10.25
C VAL A 68 -13.68 -12.37 8.80
N SER A 69 -13.50 -11.15 8.32
CA SER A 69 -12.99 -10.89 6.95
C SER A 69 -11.46 -10.92 6.85
N GLN A 70 -10.79 -10.95 7.99
CA GLN A 70 -9.32 -10.97 8.08
C GLN A 70 -8.89 -12.04 9.08
N PRO A 71 -7.75 -12.72 8.87
CA PRO A 71 -7.21 -13.66 9.84
C PRO A 71 -6.44 -12.89 10.93
N VAL A 72 -7.17 -12.13 11.71
CA VAL A 72 -6.69 -11.42 12.89
C VAL A 72 -7.30 -12.00 14.14
N GLY A 73 -6.53 -12.04 15.22
CA GLY A 73 -6.98 -12.47 16.53
C GLY A 73 -8.01 -11.51 17.12
N ALA A 74 -8.62 -11.94 18.19
CA ALA A 74 -9.37 -11.04 19.05
C ALA A 74 -8.37 -10.16 19.80
N ASP A 75 -8.56 -8.85 19.78
CA ASP A 75 -7.85 -7.95 20.65
C ASP A 75 -8.48 -8.05 22.04
N ASP A 76 -7.68 -8.33 23.07
CA ASP A 76 -8.11 -8.43 24.46
C ASP A 76 -9.29 -9.41 24.69
N ALA A 77 -9.12 -10.66 24.22
CA ALA A 77 -10.11 -11.74 24.47
C ALA A 77 -10.08 -12.26 25.91
N GLY A 78 -9.18 -11.75 26.74
CA GLY A 78 -8.85 -12.16 28.10
C GLY A 78 -7.79 -13.26 28.13
N ASP A 79 -7.26 -13.52 29.31
CA ASP A 79 -6.13 -14.43 29.51
C ASP A 79 -6.49 -15.93 29.35
N HIS A 80 -5.47 -16.75 29.10
CA HIS A 80 -5.52 -18.21 29.13
C HIS A 80 -6.48 -18.84 28.10
N PHE A 81 -6.39 -18.44 26.84
CA PHE A 81 -7.17 -19.05 25.77
C PHE A 81 -6.31 -19.57 24.61
N VAL A 82 -6.92 -20.37 23.77
CA VAL A 82 -6.41 -20.65 22.41
C VAL A 82 -7.43 -20.24 21.39
N GLN A 83 -6.95 -19.79 20.25
CA GLN A 83 -7.79 -19.54 19.09
C GLN A 83 -7.24 -20.22 17.84
N ARG A 84 -8.17 -20.57 16.96
CA ARG A 84 -7.89 -21.04 15.61
C ARG A 84 -8.63 -20.17 14.62
N ILE A 85 -7.91 -19.60 13.66
CA ILE A 85 -8.49 -18.86 12.55
C ILE A 85 -8.24 -19.66 11.29
N ARG A 86 -9.29 -20.01 10.57
CA ARG A 86 -9.17 -20.82 9.37
C ARG A 86 -10.10 -20.35 8.26
N GLY A 87 -9.64 -20.52 7.03
CA GLY A 87 -10.40 -20.13 5.85
C GLY A 87 -9.61 -20.38 4.58
N TRP A 88 -10.07 -19.80 3.49
CA TRP A 88 -9.41 -19.91 2.19
C TRP A 88 -8.97 -18.54 1.69
N ILE A 89 -7.81 -18.54 1.07
CA ILE A 89 -7.27 -17.39 0.35
C ILE A 89 -7.19 -17.71 -1.13
N GLU A 90 -7.20 -16.69 -1.97
CA GLU A 90 -7.01 -16.79 -3.40
C GLU A 90 -5.87 -15.87 -3.82
N ALA A 91 -4.95 -16.37 -4.64
CA ALA A 91 -3.82 -15.59 -5.10
C ALA A 91 -4.28 -14.60 -6.19
N PRO A 92 -4.02 -13.28 -6.04
CA PRO A 92 -4.40 -12.29 -7.04
C PRO A 92 -3.61 -12.43 -8.35
N ARG A 93 -2.41 -13.01 -8.28
CA ARG A 93 -1.51 -13.27 -9.43
C ARG A 93 -0.78 -14.59 -9.23
N THR A 94 -0.43 -15.25 -10.32
CA THR A 94 0.48 -16.41 -10.26
C THR A 94 1.90 -15.97 -9.92
N GLY A 95 2.53 -16.65 -8.97
CA GLY A 95 3.92 -16.42 -8.62
C GLY A 95 4.31 -16.84 -7.22
N SER A 96 5.45 -16.33 -6.76
CA SER A 96 6.06 -16.68 -5.47
C SER A 96 5.54 -15.79 -4.36
N TYR A 97 4.97 -16.39 -3.33
CA TYR A 97 4.46 -15.72 -2.13
C TYR A 97 5.21 -16.15 -0.89
N ARG A 98 5.28 -15.25 0.09
CA ARG A 98 5.70 -15.56 1.46
C ARG A 98 4.62 -15.11 2.42
N PHE A 99 4.39 -15.91 3.45
CA PHE A 99 3.43 -15.64 4.51
C PHE A 99 4.18 -15.34 5.81
N SER A 100 3.63 -14.43 6.59
CA SER A 100 4.21 -14.05 7.89
C SER A 100 3.15 -14.01 8.96
N ILE A 101 3.54 -14.33 10.19
CA ILE A 101 2.70 -14.31 11.39
C ILE A 101 3.31 -13.39 12.43
N ALA A 102 2.50 -12.61 13.13
CA ALA A 102 2.86 -11.89 14.33
C ALA A 102 1.81 -12.20 15.40
N SER A 103 2.25 -12.51 16.60
CA SER A 103 1.35 -12.89 17.71
C SER A 103 1.96 -12.58 19.06
N ASP A 104 1.10 -12.39 20.04
CA ASP A 104 1.36 -12.32 21.48
C ASP A 104 0.31 -13.20 22.18
N ASP A 105 0.64 -14.37 22.75
CA ASP A 105 1.92 -15.10 22.83
C ASP A 105 2.25 -15.94 21.57
N ASP A 106 2.37 -17.27 21.76
CA ASP A 106 2.79 -18.23 20.76
C ASP A 106 1.80 -18.35 19.59
N GLY A 107 2.32 -18.42 18.37
CA GLY A 107 1.50 -18.58 17.18
C GLY A 107 2.11 -19.52 16.15
N VAL A 108 1.26 -20.24 15.41
CA VAL A 108 1.67 -21.09 14.28
C VAL A 108 0.77 -20.84 13.08
N LEU A 109 1.35 -20.90 11.90
CA LEU A 109 0.66 -20.71 10.63
C LEU A 109 0.84 -21.91 9.72
N PHE A 110 -0.27 -22.44 9.26
CA PHE A 110 -0.34 -23.53 8.28
C PHE A 110 -0.91 -23.01 6.96
N ILE A 111 -0.39 -23.52 5.86
CA ILE A 111 -0.92 -23.31 4.51
C ILE A 111 -1.01 -24.68 3.81
N SER A 112 -2.10 -24.94 3.13
CA SER A 112 -2.21 -26.08 2.22
C SER A 112 -1.71 -25.68 0.81
N PRO A 113 -1.07 -26.58 0.08
CA PRO A 113 -0.73 -26.38 -1.34
C PRO A 113 -1.99 -26.39 -2.25
N SER A 114 -3.14 -26.71 -1.69
CA SER A 114 -4.44 -26.79 -2.38
C SER A 114 -5.57 -26.20 -1.51
N SER A 115 -6.80 -26.42 -1.91
CA SER A 115 -7.97 -26.07 -1.10
C SER A 115 -8.29 -27.12 -0.02
N ASP A 116 -7.55 -28.22 0.04
CA ASP A 116 -7.76 -29.29 1.02
C ASP A 116 -7.11 -28.96 2.37
N PRO A 117 -7.88 -28.86 3.47
CA PRO A 117 -7.34 -28.62 4.80
C PRO A 117 -6.38 -29.70 5.31
N ASP A 118 -6.56 -30.94 4.87
CA ASP A 118 -5.77 -32.07 5.36
C ASP A 118 -4.33 -32.08 4.79
N GLU A 119 -4.10 -31.37 3.70
CA GLU A 119 -2.76 -31.21 3.10
C GLU A 119 -1.94 -30.06 3.71
N ARG A 120 -2.46 -29.36 4.74
CA ARG A 120 -1.79 -28.20 5.32
C ARG A 120 -0.45 -28.56 5.95
N VAL A 121 0.53 -27.68 5.78
CA VAL A 121 1.86 -27.77 6.37
C VAL A 121 2.18 -26.55 7.19
N LEU A 122 2.93 -26.71 8.27
CA LEU A 122 3.45 -25.59 9.07
C LEU A 122 4.46 -24.78 8.23
N VAL A 123 4.21 -23.49 8.08
CA VAL A 123 5.03 -22.62 7.24
C VAL A 123 5.70 -21.48 8.00
N ALA A 124 5.13 -21.05 9.13
CA ALA A 124 5.70 -20.00 9.97
C ALA A 124 5.23 -20.14 11.42
N GLU A 125 6.01 -19.57 12.35
CA GLU A 125 5.70 -19.63 13.78
C GLU A 125 6.32 -18.48 14.56
N VAL A 126 5.70 -18.15 15.69
CA VAL A 126 6.22 -17.27 16.75
C VAL A 126 6.38 -18.14 17.99
N ALA A 127 7.54 -18.07 18.64
CA ALA A 127 7.79 -18.61 19.95
C ALA A 127 7.86 -17.46 20.98
N GLY A 128 6.98 -17.50 21.98
CA GLY A 128 6.74 -16.35 22.86
C GLY A 128 5.98 -15.25 22.11
N PHE A 129 6.43 -14.02 22.15
CA PHE A 129 5.70 -12.90 21.60
C PHE A 129 6.45 -12.07 20.55
N THR A 130 5.68 -11.34 19.73
CA THR A 130 6.12 -10.24 18.86
C THR A 130 5.16 -9.08 19.02
N GLY A 131 5.55 -7.85 18.63
CA GLY A 131 4.63 -6.71 18.65
C GLY A 131 3.61 -6.74 17.50
N PRO A 132 2.49 -6.00 17.62
CA PRO A 132 1.53 -5.86 16.53
C PRO A 132 2.19 -5.40 15.22
N GLY A 133 2.01 -6.16 14.13
CA GLY A 133 2.64 -5.85 12.83
C GLY A 133 4.14 -6.11 12.75
N GLU A 134 4.78 -6.62 13.77
CA GLU A 134 6.20 -6.98 13.80
C GLU A 134 6.42 -8.37 13.18
N PHE A 135 6.56 -8.44 11.85
CA PHE A 135 6.64 -9.70 11.10
C PHE A 135 8.06 -10.21 10.82
N ASP A 136 9.10 -9.59 11.38
CA ASP A 136 10.51 -9.86 11.07
C ASP A 136 11.41 -9.99 12.30
N ARG A 137 10.86 -9.96 13.50
CA ARG A 137 11.61 -10.11 14.76
C ARG A 137 12.23 -11.49 14.91
N GLN A 138 11.53 -12.54 14.48
CA GLN A 138 12.02 -13.93 14.52
C GLN A 138 12.08 -14.50 13.11
N LYS A 139 13.16 -15.23 12.82
CA LYS A 139 13.35 -15.85 11.49
C LYS A 139 12.22 -16.82 11.11
N ALA A 140 11.63 -17.49 12.09
CA ALA A 140 10.56 -18.47 11.87
C ALA A 140 9.21 -17.83 11.56
N GLN A 141 9.02 -16.52 11.79
CA GLN A 141 7.77 -15.80 11.49
C GLN A 141 7.43 -15.75 10.00
N THR A 142 8.38 -15.97 9.12
CA THR A 142 8.16 -15.87 7.68
C THR A 142 8.44 -17.18 6.97
N SER A 143 7.49 -17.63 6.15
CA SER A 143 7.57 -18.86 5.37
C SER A 143 8.72 -18.84 4.35
N ARG A 144 9.10 -20.05 3.89
CA ARG A 144 9.79 -20.17 2.60
C ARG A 144 8.86 -19.69 1.47
N PRO A 145 9.39 -19.39 0.27
CA PRO A 145 8.58 -19.07 -0.88
C PRO A 145 7.63 -20.22 -1.24
N LEU A 146 6.37 -19.91 -1.48
CA LEU A 146 5.33 -20.82 -1.97
C LEU A 146 4.84 -20.32 -3.33
N ILE A 147 4.69 -21.20 -4.30
CA ILE A 147 4.14 -20.83 -5.60
C ILE A 147 2.63 -20.94 -5.54
N LEU A 148 1.95 -19.81 -5.75
CA LEU A 148 0.50 -19.77 -5.86
C LEU A 148 0.06 -19.43 -7.29
N ILE A 149 -1.06 -19.97 -7.71
CA ILE A 149 -1.65 -19.78 -9.04
C ILE A 149 -2.86 -18.85 -8.91
N LYS A 150 -2.94 -17.84 -9.76
CA LYS A 150 -4.07 -16.91 -9.80
C LYS A 150 -5.40 -17.64 -9.88
N GLY A 151 -6.35 -17.26 -9.03
CA GLY A 151 -7.70 -17.81 -9.00
C GLY A 151 -7.81 -19.17 -8.34
N GLN A 152 -6.69 -19.80 -7.94
CA GLN A 152 -6.73 -21.03 -7.14
C GLN A 152 -6.88 -20.70 -5.66
N ARG A 153 -7.72 -21.49 -4.98
CA ARG A 153 -7.96 -21.38 -3.54
C ARG A 153 -6.98 -22.24 -2.76
N TYR A 154 -6.48 -21.68 -1.67
CA TYR A 154 -5.53 -22.32 -0.75
C TYR A 154 -6.09 -22.23 0.66
N TYR A 155 -6.08 -23.36 1.39
CA TYR A 155 -6.49 -23.34 2.78
C TYR A 155 -5.40 -22.70 3.64
N LEU A 156 -5.82 -21.85 4.58
CA LEU A 156 -4.99 -21.19 5.58
C LEU A 156 -5.56 -21.47 6.96
N GLU A 157 -4.69 -21.80 7.92
CA GLU A 157 -5.03 -21.94 9.32
C GLU A 157 -3.95 -21.31 10.19
N ALA A 158 -4.34 -20.40 11.07
CA ALA A 158 -3.49 -19.85 12.11
C ALA A 158 -4.02 -20.30 13.47
N ARG A 159 -3.12 -20.68 14.37
CA ARG A 159 -3.42 -21.02 15.75
C ARG A 159 -2.59 -20.14 16.66
N HIS A 160 -3.18 -19.67 17.71
CA HIS A 160 -2.57 -18.77 18.68
C HIS A 160 -2.96 -19.22 20.08
N ARG A 161 -2.04 -19.07 20.98
CA ARG A 161 -2.23 -19.27 22.41
C ARG A 161 -1.90 -17.98 23.13
N ASP A 162 -2.80 -17.54 23.98
CA ASP A 162 -2.53 -16.48 24.94
C ASP A 162 -2.37 -17.05 26.35
N GLN A 163 -1.47 -16.46 27.15
CA GLN A 163 -1.30 -16.75 28.57
C GLN A 163 -1.75 -15.59 29.43
N ASP A 164 -1.06 -14.50 29.38
CA ASP A 164 -1.28 -13.33 30.21
C ASP A 164 -0.94 -12.06 29.43
N GLY A 165 -1.73 -11.01 29.55
CA GLY A 165 -1.39 -9.68 29.05
C GLY A 165 -2.19 -9.20 27.88
N LEU A 166 -1.52 -8.55 26.90
CA LEU A 166 -2.15 -8.06 25.69
C LEU A 166 -2.09 -9.13 24.60
N ASP A 167 -3.21 -9.31 23.95
CA ASP A 167 -3.37 -10.31 22.91
C ASP A 167 -3.29 -9.71 21.51
N HIS A 168 -2.62 -10.35 20.60
CA HIS A 168 -2.82 -10.11 19.19
C HIS A 168 -2.41 -11.30 18.34
N LEU A 169 -3.03 -11.41 17.19
CA LEU A 169 -2.66 -12.34 16.13
C LEU A 169 -2.92 -11.65 14.79
N SER A 170 -1.93 -11.63 13.93
CA SER A 170 -2.08 -11.13 12.56
C SER A 170 -1.29 -11.95 11.56
N ILE A 171 -1.87 -12.14 10.39
CA ILE A 171 -1.28 -12.87 9.28
C ILE A 171 -1.13 -11.91 8.10
N ALA A 172 0.05 -11.92 7.52
CA ALA A 172 0.36 -11.10 6.37
C ALA A 172 1.01 -11.94 5.26
N TRP A 173 1.02 -11.42 4.06
CA TRP A 173 1.68 -12.01 2.91
C TRP A 173 2.37 -10.96 2.04
N ARG A 174 3.30 -11.43 1.21
CA ARG A 174 3.91 -10.64 0.15
C ARG A 174 4.07 -11.48 -1.10
N GLY A 175 3.88 -10.89 -2.27
CA GLY A 175 3.95 -11.61 -3.53
C GLY A 175 3.77 -10.70 -4.74
N PRO A 176 3.62 -11.25 -5.94
CA PRO A 176 3.46 -10.49 -7.16
C PRO A 176 2.26 -9.53 -7.12
N GLY A 177 2.50 -8.28 -7.50
CA GLY A 177 1.45 -7.25 -7.49
C GLY A 177 1.20 -6.60 -6.14
N MET A 178 2.04 -6.89 -5.14
CA MET A 178 2.02 -6.23 -3.84
C MET A 178 3.14 -5.19 -3.74
N PRO A 179 3.05 -4.23 -2.80
CA PRO A 179 4.10 -3.24 -2.59
C PRO A 179 5.46 -3.90 -2.38
N SER A 180 6.50 -3.38 -3.05
CA SER A 180 7.87 -3.86 -2.87
C SER A 180 8.35 -3.58 -1.46
N GLY A 181 9.01 -4.57 -0.84
CA GLY A 181 9.63 -4.43 0.48
C GLY A 181 8.67 -4.43 1.67
N GLY A 182 7.36 -4.63 1.46
CA GLY A 182 6.37 -4.70 2.52
C GLY A 182 5.64 -6.04 2.61
N VAL A 183 4.95 -6.26 3.72
CA VAL A 183 3.96 -7.31 3.89
C VAL A 183 2.57 -6.67 3.94
N VAL A 184 1.57 -7.36 3.41
CA VAL A 184 0.16 -6.91 3.40
C VAL A 184 -0.63 -7.87 4.27
N PRO A 185 -1.39 -7.40 5.27
CA PRO A 185 -2.28 -8.25 6.03
C PRO A 185 -3.25 -9.00 5.11
N ILE A 186 -3.45 -10.28 5.34
CA ILE A 186 -4.42 -11.08 4.57
C ILE A 186 -5.83 -10.56 4.83
N GLY A 187 -6.68 -10.56 3.82
CA GLY A 187 -7.99 -9.92 3.87
C GLY A 187 -7.95 -8.43 3.57
N MET A 188 -6.75 -7.87 3.35
CA MET A 188 -6.55 -6.52 2.83
C MET A 188 -6.11 -6.58 1.38
N THR A 189 -6.57 -5.64 0.58
CA THR A 189 -6.06 -5.38 -0.77
C THR A 189 -5.26 -4.09 -0.77
N VAL A 190 -4.22 -4.04 -1.57
CA VAL A 190 -3.50 -2.80 -1.85
C VAL A 190 -3.60 -2.55 -3.34
N ASP A 191 -4.28 -1.47 -3.69
CA ASP A 191 -4.34 -1.02 -5.08
C ASP A 191 -3.18 -0.07 -5.36
N PRO A 192 -2.62 -0.07 -6.58
CA PRO A 192 -1.65 0.93 -6.96
C PRO A 192 -2.34 2.30 -7.10
N GLU A 193 -2.15 3.18 -6.11
CA GLU A 193 -2.84 4.47 -6.01
C GLU A 193 -2.10 5.61 -6.72
N PHE A 194 -0.86 5.35 -7.19
CA PHE A 194 -0.02 6.35 -7.84
C PHE A 194 0.18 6.03 -9.31
N THR A 195 0.34 7.07 -10.13
CA THR A 195 0.58 6.95 -11.56
C THR A 195 1.85 7.69 -11.92
N LEU A 196 2.79 7.00 -12.55
CA LEU A 196 3.98 7.58 -13.17
C LEU A 196 3.79 7.58 -14.68
N GLU A 197 3.80 8.76 -15.28
CA GLU A 197 3.80 8.98 -16.71
C GLU A 197 5.21 9.41 -17.13
N VAL A 198 5.70 8.86 -18.24
CA VAL A 198 7.06 9.07 -18.72
C VAL A 198 7.02 9.51 -20.17
N TRP A 199 7.76 10.56 -20.50
CA TRP A 199 8.03 11.07 -21.85
C TRP A 199 9.51 10.85 -22.14
N GLU A 200 9.82 10.08 -23.18
CA GLU A 200 11.18 9.71 -23.55
C GLU A 200 11.79 10.70 -24.54
N GLY A 201 13.14 10.74 -24.63
CA GLY A 201 13.84 11.63 -25.56
C GLY A 201 13.76 13.12 -25.20
N VAL A 202 13.35 13.45 -24.02
CA VAL A 202 13.23 14.83 -23.54
C VAL A 202 14.60 15.29 -23.06
N ALA A 203 15.22 16.21 -23.80
CA ALA A 203 16.45 16.83 -23.37
C ALA A 203 16.24 17.57 -22.03
N ARG A 204 17.28 17.61 -21.18
CA ARG A 204 17.28 18.35 -19.92
C ARG A 204 16.83 19.79 -20.19
N GLY A 205 15.55 20.07 -19.96
CA GLY A 205 14.94 21.38 -20.18
C GLY A 205 14.78 22.16 -18.89
N ALA A 206 14.52 23.44 -19.03
CA ALA A 206 14.13 24.23 -17.86
C ALA A 206 12.81 23.69 -17.29
N PRO A 207 12.66 23.63 -15.95
CA PRO A 207 11.43 23.17 -15.27
C PRO A 207 10.15 23.92 -15.67
N SER A 208 10.30 25.06 -16.38
CA SER A 208 9.20 25.91 -16.84
C SER A 208 8.49 25.41 -18.10
N SER A 209 9.06 24.47 -18.87
CA SER A 209 8.39 23.97 -20.06
C SER A 209 7.45 22.83 -19.73
N LEU A 210 6.22 23.16 -19.38
CA LEU A 210 5.14 22.20 -19.15
C LEU A 210 4.54 21.64 -20.45
N GLU A 211 5.02 22.09 -21.60
CA GLU A 211 4.46 21.70 -22.92
C GLU A 211 4.60 20.21 -23.20
N VAL A 212 5.66 19.58 -22.70
CA VAL A 212 5.86 18.13 -22.84
C VAL A 212 4.69 17.34 -22.21
N PHE A 213 4.19 17.79 -21.08
CA PHE A 213 3.08 17.13 -20.36
C PHE A 213 1.70 17.35 -21.00
N ALA A 214 1.62 18.16 -22.06
CA ALA A 214 0.41 18.33 -22.86
C ALA A 214 0.28 17.26 -23.97
N THR A 215 1.34 16.50 -24.24
CA THR A 215 1.32 15.38 -25.18
C THR A 215 1.04 14.06 -24.45
N PRO A 216 0.57 13.00 -25.15
CA PRO A 216 0.46 11.68 -24.52
C PRO A 216 1.83 11.18 -24.06
N PRO A 217 1.92 10.52 -22.88
CA PRO A 217 3.15 9.91 -22.42
C PRO A 217 3.50 8.67 -23.26
N ASP A 218 4.79 8.38 -23.38
CA ASP A 218 5.28 7.16 -24.04
C ASP A 218 5.04 5.91 -23.18
N ARG A 219 5.01 6.09 -21.85
CA ARG A 219 4.82 5.00 -20.88
C ARG A 219 4.03 5.48 -19.65
N VAL A 220 3.15 4.60 -19.18
CA VAL A 220 2.37 4.82 -17.93
C VAL A 220 2.55 3.62 -17.01
N GLU A 221 2.92 3.87 -15.78
CA GLU A 221 3.08 2.85 -14.73
C GLU A 221 2.15 3.13 -13.56
N ARG A 222 1.61 2.05 -12.98
CA ARG A 222 0.84 2.10 -11.73
C ARG A 222 1.72 1.67 -10.58
N LEU A 223 1.83 2.50 -9.54
CA LEU A 223 2.77 2.32 -8.44
C LEU A 223 2.04 2.19 -7.10
N PHE A 224 2.61 1.38 -6.21
CA PHE A 224 2.16 1.22 -4.81
C PHE A 224 2.81 2.22 -3.84
N ALA A 225 3.75 2.99 -4.33
CA ALA A 225 4.36 4.09 -3.58
C ALA A 225 4.52 5.29 -4.50
N MET A 226 4.47 6.49 -3.95
CA MET A 226 4.68 7.71 -4.70
C MET A 226 6.19 7.93 -4.93
N GLY A 227 6.78 7.04 -5.75
CA GLY A 227 8.20 7.08 -6.10
C GLY A 227 8.62 5.95 -7.01
N SER A 228 9.67 6.19 -7.78
CA SER A 228 10.34 5.22 -8.66
C SER A 228 11.86 5.40 -8.56
N ALA A 229 12.56 4.28 -8.37
CA ALA A 229 14.02 4.26 -8.30
C ALA A 229 14.70 4.16 -9.68
N SER A 230 13.92 4.06 -10.76
CA SER A 230 14.44 4.00 -12.13
C SER A 230 13.41 4.56 -13.09
N VAL A 231 13.62 5.80 -13.52
CA VAL A 231 12.73 6.48 -14.47
C VAL A 231 13.27 6.48 -15.90
N GLY A 232 14.54 6.16 -16.10
CA GLY A 232 15.23 6.22 -17.40
C GLY A 232 16.17 7.42 -17.50
N VAL A 233 16.73 7.63 -18.71
CA VAL A 233 17.63 8.76 -19.04
C VAL A 233 16.98 9.60 -20.14
N ASN A 234 17.27 10.91 -20.14
CA ASN A 234 16.67 11.87 -21.07
C ASN A 234 15.13 11.77 -21.09
N VAL A 235 14.52 11.82 -19.91
CA VAL A 235 13.06 11.70 -19.74
C VAL A 235 12.50 12.90 -18.97
N ALA A 236 11.25 13.23 -19.28
CA ALA A 236 10.39 13.98 -18.36
C ALA A 236 9.40 13.00 -17.72
N THR A 237 9.12 13.18 -16.44
CA THR A 237 8.14 12.33 -15.74
C THR A 237 7.13 13.15 -14.96
N ARG A 238 5.93 12.60 -14.83
CA ARG A 238 4.88 13.16 -14.00
C ARG A 238 4.33 12.07 -13.08
N LEU A 239 4.61 12.20 -11.81
CA LEU A 239 4.15 11.30 -10.76
C LEU A 239 2.95 11.93 -10.05
N ARG A 240 1.82 11.24 -10.07
CA ARG A 240 0.57 11.73 -9.51
C ARG A 240 -0.04 10.76 -8.52
N GLY A 241 -0.71 11.29 -7.51
CA GLY A 241 -1.43 10.49 -6.56
C GLY A 241 -2.25 11.31 -5.58
N ARG A 242 -2.97 10.59 -4.75
CA ARG A 242 -3.82 11.14 -3.71
C ARG A 242 -3.22 10.80 -2.35
N PHE A 243 -3.15 11.80 -1.48
CA PHE A 243 -2.86 11.61 -0.07
C PHE A 243 -4.13 11.90 0.74
N VAL A 244 -4.51 11.00 1.64
CA VAL A 244 -5.63 11.17 2.57
C VAL A 244 -5.03 11.33 3.97
N PRO A 245 -5.11 12.51 4.58
CA PRO A 245 -4.61 12.73 5.92
C PRO A 245 -5.35 11.81 6.92
N PRO A 246 -4.64 11.05 7.77
CA PRO A 246 -5.29 10.20 8.78
C PRO A 246 -5.92 11.00 9.92
N GLN A 247 -5.47 12.22 10.17
CA GLN A 247 -5.97 13.11 11.24
C GLN A 247 -5.83 14.59 10.86
N ASP A 248 -6.50 15.46 11.59
CA ASP A 248 -6.37 16.90 11.43
C ASP A 248 -4.98 17.35 11.90
N GLY A 249 -4.35 18.26 11.16
CA GLY A 249 -3.06 18.81 11.61
C GLY A 249 -2.22 19.44 10.54
N GLU A 250 -0.96 19.71 10.90
CA GLU A 250 0.02 20.30 10.00
C GLU A 250 0.87 19.20 9.35
N TYR A 251 0.96 19.26 8.02
CA TYR A 251 1.71 18.32 7.20
C TYR A 251 2.77 19.05 6.40
N ARG A 252 3.90 18.39 6.15
CA ARG A 252 4.94 18.84 5.23
C ARG A 252 5.15 17.76 4.18
N PHE A 253 5.21 18.16 2.94
CA PHE A 253 5.51 17.26 1.84
C PHE A 253 6.96 17.43 1.40
N LEU A 254 7.56 16.32 0.98
CA LEU A 254 8.97 16.27 0.58
C LEU A 254 9.09 15.68 -0.81
N VAL A 255 10.11 16.11 -1.55
CA VAL A 255 10.47 15.55 -2.84
C VAL A 255 11.94 15.14 -2.87
N THR A 256 12.25 13.99 -3.44
CA THR A 256 13.60 13.54 -3.77
C THR A 256 13.65 13.19 -5.25
N ALA A 257 14.72 13.56 -5.93
CA ALA A 257 14.84 13.32 -7.37
C ALA A 257 16.30 13.40 -7.85
N ASP A 258 16.55 12.82 -8.98
CA ASP A 258 17.72 13.04 -9.83
C ASP A 258 17.21 13.18 -11.28
N ASP A 259 17.27 14.37 -11.90
CA ASP A 259 17.91 15.68 -11.60
C ASP A 259 16.95 16.72 -10.96
N LEU A 260 16.09 17.38 -11.78
CA LEU A 260 15.23 18.50 -11.40
C LEU A 260 13.83 18.04 -11.10
N ALA A 261 13.21 18.53 -10.03
CA ALA A 261 11.82 18.19 -9.72
C ALA A 261 11.06 19.36 -9.10
N GLU A 262 9.76 19.38 -9.34
CA GLU A 262 8.84 20.29 -8.68
C GLU A 262 7.65 19.51 -8.13
N LEU A 263 7.39 19.65 -6.83
CA LEU A 263 6.23 19.08 -6.16
C LEU A 263 5.12 20.10 -6.04
N ARG A 264 3.91 19.69 -6.42
CA ARG A 264 2.71 20.52 -6.47
C ARG A 264 1.55 19.88 -5.74
N ILE A 265 0.63 20.70 -5.27
CA ILE A 265 -0.72 20.29 -4.87
C ILE A 265 -1.72 20.90 -5.85
N LEU A 266 -2.69 20.12 -6.29
CA LEU A 266 -3.80 20.63 -7.07
C LEU A 266 -4.73 21.40 -6.13
N ASP A 267 -4.85 22.68 -6.34
CA ASP A 267 -5.57 23.62 -5.51
C ASP A 267 -6.57 24.38 -6.40
N PRO A 268 -7.88 24.05 -6.35
CA PRO A 268 -8.88 24.71 -7.19
C PRO A 268 -9.00 26.22 -6.92
N ASP A 269 -8.53 26.69 -5.77
CA ASP A 269 -8.57 28.10 -5.41
C ASP A 269 -7.33 28.88 -5.91
N ALA A 270 -6.31 28.17 -6.43
CA ALA A 270 -5.16 28.82 -7.06
C ALA A 270 -5.48 29.29 -8.48
N THR A 271 -4.83 30.38 -8.93
CA THR A 271 -5.11 31.03 -10.23
C THR A 271 -4.94 30.10 -11.43
N ASP A 272 -4.00 29.15 -11.34
CA ASP A 272 -3.68 28.14 -12.36
C ASP A 272 -4.11 26.71 -11.94
N GLY A 273 -4.85 26.60 -10.85
CA GLY A 273 -5.32 25.32 -10.33
C GLY A 273 -4.26 24.50 -9.61
N VAL A 274 -3.06 25.04 -9.40
CA VAL A 274 -1.94 24.35 -8.74
C VAL A 274 -1.22 25.29 -7.78
N ARG A 275 -0.66 24.73 -6.71
CA ARG A 275 0.24 25.44 -5.80
C ARG A 275 1.53 24.65 -5.65
N LYS A 276 2.66 25.29 -5.92
CA LYS A 276 3.99 24.73 -5.71
C LYS A 276 4.24 24.54 -4.21
N LEU A 277 4.72 23.37 -3.83
CA LEU A 277 5.05 22.99 -2.47
C LEU A 277 6.56 22.96 -2.21
N ALA A 278 7.30 22.36 -3.12
CA ALA A 278 8.75 22.19 -3.04
C ALA A 278 9.35 22.12 -4.44
N GLU A 279 10.65 22.38 -4.55
CA GLU A 279 11.37 22.38 -5.83
C GLU A 279 12.81 21.92 -5.61
N LEU A 280 13.30 21.05 -6.49
CA LEU A 280 14.70 20.70 -6.60
C LEU A 280 15.28 21.26 -7.88
N THR A 281 16.36 22.04 -7.77
CA THR A 281 17.13 22.58 -8.89
C THR A 281 18.38 21.77 -9.21
N GLY A 282 18.52 20.62 -8.59
CA GLY A 282 19.61 19.66 -8.76
C GLY A 282 19.25 18.31 -8.15
N TRP A 283 20.15 17.36 -8.22
CA TRP A 283 19.92 16.01 -7.74
C TRP A 283 20.03 15.88 -6.21
N THR A 284 19.39 14.85 -5.66
CA THR A 284 19.60 14.29 -4.31
C THR A 284 19.91 12.82 -4.44
N ALA A 285 20.43 12.19 -3.39
CA ALA A 285 20.57 10.73 -3.37
C ALA A 285 19.19 10.04 -3.33
N PRO A 286 19.05 8.79 -3.81
CA PRO A 286 17.88 7.98 -3.53
C PRO A 286 17.65 7.91 -2.01
N ASN A 287 16.44 8.25 -1.54
CA ASN A 287 16.11 8.41 -0.12
C ASN A 287 16.81 9.59 0.61
N GLY A 288 17.44 10.50 -0.09
CA GLY A 288 17.99 11.74 0.43
C GLY A 288 16.89 12.80 0.65
N TRP A 289 16.05 12.58 1.67
CA TRP A 289 14.82 13.35 1.88
C TRP A 289 14.99 14.71 2.57
N ASP A 290 16.18 14.98 3.12
CA ASP A 290 16.51 16.15 3.93
C ASP A 290 17.92 16.73 3.62
N GLU A 291 18.42 16.44 2.43
CA GLU A 291 19.73 16.94 1.97
C GLU A 291 19.69 18.45 1.65
N ARG A 292 18.51 18.96 1.31
CA ARG A 292 18.29 20.36 0.91
C ARG A 292 17.01 20.91 1.52
N SER A 293 17.03 22.17 1.93
CA SER A 293 15.86 22.84 2.54
C SER A 293 14.70 23.01 1.56
N GLU A 294 14.99 23.20 0.27
CA GLU A 294 14.00 23.40 -0.79
C GLU A 294 13.20 22.13 -1.14
N GLN A 295 13.67 20.96 -0.68
CA GLN A 295 12.93 19.69 -0.82
C GLN A 295 11.65 19.63 0.00
N ILE A 296 11.54 20.46 1.03
CA ILE A 296 10.52 20.35 2.07
C ILE A 296 9.57 21.54 1.97
N SER A 297 8.28 21.24 1.87
CA SER A 297 7.25 22.29 1.83
C SER A 297 7.14 23.06 3.14
N SER A 298 6.59 24.26 3.07
CA SER A 298 6.00 24.91 4.24
C SER A 298 4.88 24.03 4.81
N PRO A 299 4.55 24.16 6.12
CA PRO A 299 3.44 23.40 6.70
C PRO A 299 2.10 23.73 6.02
N LEU A 300 1.30 22.69 5.79
CA LEU A 300 -0.07 22.79 5.33
C LEU A 300 -1.00 22.21 6.39
N ARG A 301 -2.06 22.96 6.73
CA ARG A 301 -3.14 22.40 7.57
C ARG A 301 -4.09 21.59 6.72
N LEU A 302 -4.20 20.30 7.03
CA LEU A 302 -5.08 19.36 6.34
C LEU A 302 -6.08 18.77 7.34
N LYS A 303 -7.22 18.32 6.80
CA LYS A 303 -8.30 17.68 7.56
C LYS A 303 -8.31 16.18 7.33
N ALA A 304 -8.56 15.43 8.40
CA ALA A 304 -8.72 13.99 8.37
C ALA A 304 -9.73 13.55 7.31
N GLY A 305 -9.37 12.53 6.53
CA GLY A 305 -10.23 11.96 5.50
C GLY A 305 -10.46 12.81 4.25
N VAL A 306 -10.00 14.07 4.22
CA VAL A 306 -10.14 14.95 3.04
C VAL A 306 -8.93 14.77 2.12
N PRO A 307 -9.10 14.16 0.94
CA PRO A 307 -7.98 13.87 0.06
C PRO A 307 -7.40 15.14 -0.56
N VAL A 308 -6.06 15.17 -0.67
CA VAL A 308 -5.33 16.14 -1.48
C VAL A 308 -4.68 15.45 -2.66
N LEU A 309 -4.67 16.11 -3.81
CA LEU A 309 -4.07 15.59 -5.03
C LEU A 309 -2.66 16.17 -5.18
N LEU A 310 -1.67 15.29 -5.24
CA LEU A 310 -0.26 15.63 -5.39
C LEU A 310 0.22 15.32 -6.81
N GLU A 311 1.05 16.20 -7.34
CA GLU A 311 1.73 16.02 -8.60
C GLU A 311 3.21 16.38 -8.42
N ALA A 312 4.11 15.47 -8.81
CA ALA A 312 5.53 15.78 -8.93
C ALA A 312 5.93 15.66 -10.41
N ILE A 313 6.49 16.74 -10.95
CA ILE A 313 7.08 16.75 -12.29
C ILE A 313 8.59 16.73 -12.17
N HIS A 314 9.25 16.02 -13.07
CA HIS A 314 10.67 15.76 -12.97
C HIS A 314 11.31 15.68 -14.36
N TRP A 315 12.54 16.10 -14.45
CA TRP A 315 13.37 16.00 -15.66
C TRP A 315 14.68 15.32 -15.33
N GLN A 316 14.92 14.20 -16.00
CA GLN A 316 16.13 13.40 -15.88
C GLN A 316 16.98 13.55 -17.14
N GLY A 317 18.25 13.89 -16.96
CA GLY A 317 19.23 13.93 -18.04
C GLY A 317 19.96 12.59 -18.17
N SER A 318 21.15 12.49 -17.61
CA SER A 318 22.00 11.30 -17.68
C SER A 318 22.16 10.61 -16.33
N GLY A 319 22.41 9.31 -16.35
CA GLY A 319 22.59 8.52 -15.15
C GLY A 319 21.29 7.84 -14.68
N PRO A 320 21.31 7.13 -13.54
CA PRO A 320 20.12 6.48 -12.99
C PRO A 320 19.21 7.51 -12.34
N GLY A 321 18.10 7.84 -13.01
CA GLY A 321 17.11 8.79 -12.49
C GLY A 321 16.17 8.17 -11.48
N HIS A 322 15.77 8.96 -10.48
CA HIS A 322 14.74 8.59 -9.52
C HIS A 322 13.85 9.79 -9.18
N ILE A 323 12.66 9.51 -8.68
CA ILE A 323 11.74 10.49 -8.11
C ILE A 323 10.98 9.87 -6.96
N GLY A 324 10.73 10.65 -5.91
CA GLY A 324 9.92 10.22 -4.77
C GLY A 324 9.25 11.39 -4.07
N VAL A 325 8.07 11.15 -3.51
CA VAL A 325 7.31 12.10 -2.70
C VAL A 325 7.03 11.51 -1.34
N GLY A 326 7.39 12.24 -0.30
CA GLY A 326 7.17 11.89 1.10
C GLY A 326 6.22 12.84 1.81
N VAL A 327 5.81 12.47 3.01
CA VAL A 327 5.01 13.30 3.90
C VAL A 327 5.41 13.10 5.35
N LEU A 328 5.53 14.21 6.07
CA LEU A 328 5.63 14.28 7.53
C LEU A 328 4.35 14.90 8.08
N GLY A 329 3.87 14.41 9.21
CA GLY A 329 2.63 14.89 9.78
C GLY A 329 2.59 14.79 11.32
N PRO A 330 1.42 15.04 11.92
CA PRO A 330 1.22 14.97 13.35
C PRO A 330 1.56 13.58 13.93
N GLU A 331 1.83 13.54 15.24
CA GLU A 331 2.11 12.31 16.02
C GLU A 331 3.25 11.44 15.44
N GLY A 332 4.20 12.08 14.75
CA GLY A 332 5.35 11.39 14.19
C GLY A 332 5.09 10.66 12.87
N LEU A 333 3.98 10.96 12.19
CA LEU A 333 3.74 10.43 10.85
C LEU A 333 4.92 10.74 9.92
N ASP A 334 5.56 9.69 9.40
CA ASP A 334 6.69 9.75 8.49
C ASP A 334 6.53 8.69 7.39
N HIS A 335 6.05 9.10 6.24
CA HIS A 335 5.95 8.26 5.05
C HIS A 335 6.87 8.76 3.96
N ARG A 336 8.03 8.16 3.82
CA ARG A 336 9.06 8.47 2.82
C ARG A 336 9.46 7.23 2.01
N PRO A 337 8.88 6.94 0.82
CA PRO A 337 7.78 7.66 0.16
C PRO A 337 6.38 7.40 0.73
N ILE A 338 5.39 8.21 0.31
CA ILE A 338 3.96 7.93 0.56
C ILE A 338 3.60 6.59 -0.08
N LYS A 339 2.89 5.74 0.65
CA LYS A 339 2.49 4.39 0.20
C LYS A 339 0.99 4.30 -0.01
N SER A 340 0.58 3.41 -0.93
CA SER A 340 -0.82 3.01 -1.05
C SER A 340 -1.33 2.41 0.24
N THR A 341 -2.55 2.76 0.59
CA THR A 341 -3.17 2.32 1.85
C THR A 341 -3.82 0.96 1.67
N PRO A 342 -3.55 -0.02 2.54
CA PRO A 342 -4.29 -1.27 2.57
C PRO A 342 -5.78 -1.00 2.84
N LYS A 343 -6.66 -1.69 2.11
CA LYS A 343 -8.12 -1.60 2.25
C LYS A 343 -8.68 -2.98 2.55
N PRO A 344 -9.76 -3.10 3.37
CA PRO A 344 -10.46 -4.36 3.49
C PRO A 344 -10.91 -4.86 2.11
N ALA A 345 -10.71 -6.15 1.84
CA ALA A 345 -11.25 -6.76 0.63
C ALA A 345 -12.78 -6.67 0.66
N LYS A 346 -13.40 -6.25 -0.43
CA LYS A 346 -14.86 -6.16 -0.50
C LYS A 346 -15.46 -7.56 -0.29
N ALA A 347 -16.47 -7.64 0.60
CA ALA A 347 -17.30 -8.83 0.68
C ALA A 347 -18.07 -9.02 -0.64
N MET A 348 -18.16 -10.25 -1.15
CA MET A 348 -19.10 -10.53 -2.25
C MET A 348 -20.52 -10.24 -1.76
N GLU A 349 -21.24 -9.38 -2.47
CA GLU A 349 -22.67 -9.35 -2.34
C GLU A 349 -23.20 -10.75 -2.71
N SER A 350 -23.83 -11.43 -1.76
CA SER A 350 -24.48 -12.70 -2.02
C SER A 350 -25.58 -12.44 -3.03
N GLY A 351 -25.31 -12.74 -4.29
CA GLY A 351 -26.33 -12.69 -5.33
C GLY A 351 -27.43 -13.68 -4.96
N THR A 352 -28.52 -13.15 -4.43
CA THR A 352 -29.79 -13.88 -4.31
C THR A 352 -30.24 -14.21 -5.73
N ARG A 353 -30.15 -15.47 -6.12
CA ARG A 353 -30.92 -16.02 -7.24
C ARG A 353 -32.21 -16.60 -6.73
#